data_6d74ecbad6e14f6ca4e529249e016a73
#
_entry.id   6d74ecbad6e14f6ca4e529249e016a73
#
_cell.length_a   1.000
_cell.length_b   1.000
_cell.length_c   1.000
_cell.angle_alpha   90.00
_cell.angle_beta   90.00
_cell.angle_gamma   90.00
#
_symmetry.space_group_name_H-M   'P 1'
#
loop_
_entity.id
_entity.type
_entity.pdbx_description
1 polymer ?
#
loop_
_entity_poly.entity_id
_entity_poly.type
_entity_poly.pdbx_seq_one_letter_code
_entity_poly.pdbx_strand_id
1 'polypeptide(L)'
;MSSSVPHDLQIDPRYAPLQAVLWDMDGTIVDTEPYWIQAEKDLVAEYGGSWTDSDAESMVGQALTYGAGLLQNAGVPLTVREIIDRLISQVTENVSNRIPWRPGARELLAELRENGVPCVLVTMSEPVLANAICRQLPAGTFEFLVTGDMVQRGKPHPEPYELAFDRLRGLVPDLVKDRVVAIEDSLPGVTSATAAGLVTLGVPHFLPLPPAGDRHEWETLAGRSAADLASLVTSTPAGATR
;
A
#
# COMPACT_ATOMS: atom_id res chain seq x y z
N MET A 1 -10.29 -18.03 27.13
CA MET A 1 -9.09 -18.50 26.42
C MET A 1 -9.57 -19.34 25.25
N SER A 2 -9.82 -18.72 24.12
CA SER A 2 -10.18 -19.42 22.88
C SER A 2 -8.90 -19.56 22.07
N SER A 3 -8.35 -20.76 22.03
CA SER A 3 -7.24 -21.16 21.19
C SER A 3 -7.76 -21.15 19.75
N SER A 4 -7.43 -20.08 19.01
CA SER A 4 -7.56 -20.11 17.56
C SER A 4 -6.51 -21.10 17.04
N VAL A 5 -6.98 -22.23 16.53
CA VAL A 5 -6.19 -23.17 15.73
C VAL A 5 -5.60 -22.37 14.56
N PRO A 6 -4.28 -22.49 14.27
CA PRO A 6 -3.74 -21.89 13.07
C PRO A 6 -4.51 -22.48 11.88
N HIS A 7 -5.08 -21.59 11.07
CA HIS A 7 -5.63 -21.99 9.79
C HIS A 7 -4.43 -22.54 9.00
N ASP A 8 -4.43 -23.84 8.69
CA ASP A 8 -3.42 -24.45 7.83
C ASP A 8 -3.54 -23.72 6.48
N LEU A 9 -2.63 -22.80 6.22
CA LEU A 9 -2.56 -22.03 4.97
C LEU A 9 -2.15 -22.98 3.85
N GLN A 10 -3.11 -23.74 3.31
CA GLN A 10 -2.90 -24.58 2.14
C GLN A 10 -3.21 -23.79 0.89
N ILE A 11 -2.15 -23.24 0.28
CA ILE A 11 -2.23 -22.58 -1.02
C ILE A 11 -2.68 -23.61 -2.06
N ASP A 12 -3.69 -23.26 -2.87
CA ASP A 12 -4.12 -24.10 -3.98
C ASP A 12 -2.89 -24.43 -4.87
N PRO A 13 -2.63 -25.71 -5.18
CA PRO A 13 -1.48 -26.12 -5.98
C PRO A 13 -1.35 -25.42 -7.34
N ARG A 14 -2.44 -24.87 -7.88
CA ARG A 14 -2.43 -24.07 -9.10
C ARG A 14 -1.62 -22.78 -8.95
N TYR A 15 -1.49 -22.27 -7.74
CA TYR A 15 -0.76 -21.04 -7.41
C TYR A 15 0.55 -21.33 -6.65
N ALA A 16 0.96 -22.59 -6.58
CA ALA A 16 2.13 -23.05 -5.80
C ALA A 16 3.44 -22.26 -6.00
N PRO A 17 3.71 -21.62 -7.15
CA PRO A 17 4.87 -20.72 -7.26
C PRO A 17 4.76 -19.49 -6.36
N LEU A 18 3.55 -18.93 -6.19
CA LEU A 18 3.27 -17.75 -5.36
C LEU A 18 3.05 -18.16 -3.90
N GLN A 19 3.84 -17.63 -2.98
CA GLN A 19 3.73 -17.96 -1.56
C GLN A 19 3.00 -16.87 -0.75
N ALA A 20 3.04 -15.62 -1.18
CA ALA A 20 2.35 -14.52 -0.52
C ALA A 20 2.29 -13.27 -1.41
N VAL A 21 1.41 -12.33 -1.04
CA VAL A 21 1.33 -11.01 -1.66
C VAL A 21 1.37 -9.92 -0.59
N LEU A 22 2.30 -8.98 -0.75
CA LEU A 22 2.42 -7.80 0.10
C LEU A 22 1.81 -6.62 -0.67
N TRP A 23 0.82 -5.98 -0.08
CA TRP A 23 0.03 -4.95 -0.72
C TRP A 23 0.33 -3.57 -0.16
N ASP A 24 0.71 -2.63 -0.99
CA ASP A 24 0.53 -1.24 -0.64
C ASP A 24 -0.96 -0.88 -0.57
N MET A 25 -1.30 0.26 0.00
CA MET A 25 -2.68 0.70 0.24
C MET A 25 -3.09 1.86 -0.65
N ASP A 26 -2.46 3.02 -0.41
CA ASP A 26 -2.85 4.30 -1.02
C ASP A 26 -2.35 4.38 -2.46
N GLY A 27 -3.26 4.49 -3.43
CA GLY A 27 -2.95 4.42 -4.86
C GLY A 27 -2.95 2.99 -5.43
N THR A 28 -2.81 1.96 -4.58
CA THR A 28 -2.78 0.53 -4.98
C THR A 28 -4.11 -0.17 -4.77
N ILE A 29 -4.64 -0.18 -3.53
CA ILE A 29 -5.94 -0.78 -3.20
C ILE A 29 -7.05 0.25 -3.30
N VAL A 30 -6.78 1.47 -2.84
CA VAL A 30 -7.73 2.59 -2.75
C VAL A 30 -7.12 3.85 -3.33
N ASP A 31 -7.95 4.69 -3.96
CA ASP A 31 -7.56 6.02 -4.46
C ASP A 31 -7.93 7.07 -3.41
N THR A 32 -7.11 7.21 -2.38
CA THR A 32 -7.33 8.19 -1.30
C THR A 32 -6.88 9.61 -1.63
N GLU A 33 -6.12 9.79 -2.70
CA GLU A 33 -5.53 11.09 -3.07
C GLU A 33 -6.55 12.23 -3.17
N PRO A 34 -7.73 12.06 -3.79
CA PRO A 34 -8.74 13.12 -3.82
C PRO A 34 -9.20 13.56 -2.43
N TYR A 35 -9.18 12.65 -1.45
CA TYR A 35 -9.57 12.96 -0.07
C TYR A 35 -8.48 13.72 0.68
N TRP A 36 -7.21 13.39 0.44
CA TRP A 36 -6.08 14.14 0.95
C TRP A 36 -6.09 15.57 0.42
N ILE A 37 -6.16 15.73 -0.92
CA ILE A 37 -6.23 17.05 -1.58
C ILE A 37 -7.38 17.91 -1.01
N GLN A 38 -8.55 17.30 -0.83
CA GLN A 38 -9.70 18.04 -0.28
C GLN A 38 -9.47 18.43 1.18
N ALA A 39 -8.92 17.53 2.00
CA ALA A 39 -8.63 17.80 3.40
C ALA A 39 -7.60 18.93 3.57
N GLU A 40 -6.58 18.96 2.73
CA GLU A 40 -5.57 20.04 2.70
C GLU A 40 -6.18 21.39 2.35
N LYS A 41 -6.99 21.43 1.28
CA LYS A 41 -7.70 22.65 0.85
C LYS A 41 -8.62 23.17 1.94
N ASP A 42 -9.41 22.30 2.56
CA ASP A 42 -10.34 22.67 3.62
C ASP A 42 -9.59 23.23 4.82
N LEU A 43 -8.48 22.58 5.21
CA LEU A 43 -7.67 23.02 6.34
C LEU A 43 -7.05 24.41 6.09
N VAL A 44 -6.45 24.63 4.92
CA VAL A 44 -5.86 25.95 4.59
C VAL A 44 -6.93 27.02 4.49
N ALA A 45 -8.09 26.73 3.89
CA ALA A 45 -9.21 27.65 3.78
C ALA A 45 -9.79 28.04 5.15
N GLU A 46 -9.83 27.12 6.13
CA GLU A 46 -10.26 27.40 7.51
C GLU A 46 -9.48 28.56 8.15
N TYR A 47 -8.20 28.70 7.78
CA TYR A 47 -7.32 29.76 8.27
C TYR A 47 -7.17 30.93 7.28
N GLY A 48 -8.03 31.01 6.25
CA GLY A 48 -8.07 32.10 5.29
C GLY A 48 -6.94 32.09 4.26
N GLY A 49 -6.20 31.00 4.14
CA GLY A 49 -5.17 30.79 3.14
C GLY A 49 -5.73 30.31 1.78
N SER A 50 -4.83 30.11 0.82
CA SER A 50 -5.14 29.56 -0.49
C SER A 50 -4.23 28.34 -0.75
N TRP A 51 -4.82 27.23 -1.22
CA TRP A 51 -4.15 25.99 -1.57
C TRP A 51 -4.62 25.54 -2.94
N THR A 52 -3.71 25.57 -3.91
CA THR A 52 -4.03 25.24 -5.31
C THR A 52 -3.88 23.73 -5.57
N ASP A 53 -4.39 23.26 -6.72
CA ASP A 53 -4.16 21.88 -7.15
C ASP A 53 -2.66 21.58 -7.30
N SER A 54 -1.87 22.54 -7.80
CA SER A 54 -0.42 22.39 -7.94
C SER A 54 0.30 22.28 -6.59
N ASP A 55 -0.20 22.98 -5.54
CA ASP A 55 0.37 22.84 -4.20
C ASP A 55 0.10 21.42 -3.66
N ALA A 56 -1.13 20.92 -3.80
CA ALA A 56 -1.52 19.58 -3.39
C ALA A 56 -0.75 18.51 -4.18
N GLU A 57 -0.65 18.63 -5.51
CA GLU A 57 0.15 17.71 -6.35
C GLU A 57 1.62 17.60 -5.90
N SER A 58 2.18 18.68 -5.36
CA SER A 58 3.56 18.68 -4.84
C SER A 58 3.74 17.82 -3.58
N MET A 59 2.64 17.47 -2.91
CA MET A 59 2.63 16.65 -1.70
C MET A 59 2.45 15.16 -1.96
N VAL A 60 2.02 14.78 -3.17
CA VAL A 60 1.77 13.38 -3.53
C VAL A 60 3.03 12.52 -3.31
N GLY A 61 2.86 11.46 -2.53
CA GLY A 61 3.95 10.53 -2.20
C GLY A 61 4.98 11.07 -1.22
N GLN A 62 4.79 12.28 -0.66
CA GLN A 62 5.67 12.86 0.34
C GLN A 62 5.31 12.38 1.76
N ALA A 63 6.28 12.50 2.69
CA ALA A 63 6.00 12.24 4.09
C ALA A 63 5.00 13.25 4.67
N LEU A 64 4.06 12.82 5.49
CA LEU A 64 3.05 13.69 6.12
C LEU A 64 3.67 14.85 6.89
N THR A 65 4.83 14.64 7.53
CA THR A 65 5.57 15.70 8.24
C THR A 65 6.08 16.80 7.31
N TYR A 66 6.50 16.45 6.10
CA TYR A 66 6.91 17.41 5.08
C TYR A 66 5.70 18.23 4.61
N GLY A 67 4.61 17.55 4.28
CA GLY A 67 3.37 18.19 3.86
C GLY A 67 2.81 19.13 4.93
N ALA A 68 2.79 18.71 6.20
CA ALA A 68 2.38 19.57 7.30
C ALA A 68 3.21 20.87 7.39
N GLY A 69 4.52 20.81 7.11
CA GLY A 69 5.37 22.00 7.03
C GLY A 69 4.98 22.96 5.89
N LEU A 70 4.57 22.43 4.74
CA LEU A 70 4.07 23.26 3.63
C LEU A 70 2.74 23.93 4.00
N LEU A 71 1.84 23.22 4.67
CA LEU A 71 0.57 23.79 5.16
C LEU A 71 0.79 24.88 6.21
N GLN A 72 1.79 24.72 7.11
CA GLN A 72 2.20 25.81 8.02
C GLN A 72 2.67 27.05 7.25
N ASN A 73 3.47 26.86 6.19
CA ASN A 73 3.92 27.95 5.34
C ASN A 73 2.76 28.63 4.58
N ALA A 74 1.69 27.88 4.30
CA ALA A 74 0.45 28.40 3.70
C ALA A 74 -0.46 29.12 4.72
N GLY A 75 -0.03 29.24 5.98
CA GLY A 75 -0.72 30.03 7.01
C GLY A 75 -1.50 29.22 8.03
N VAL A 76 -1.39 27.89 8.06
CA VAL A 76 -2.03 27.05 9.08
C VAL A 76 -1.26 27.16 10.40
N PRO A 77 -1.82 27.75 11.49
CA PRO A 77 -1.10 28.02 12.74
C PRO A 77 -1.14 26.85 13.73
N LEU A 78 -1.17 25.63 13.21
CA LEU A 78 -1.17 24.39 14.01
C LEU A 78 0.23 23.77 14.04
N THR A 79 0.50 22.95 15.03
CA THR A 79 1.70 22.12 15.04
C THR A 79 1.65 21.05 13.96
N VAL A 80 2.80 20.54 13.54
CA VAL A 80 2.90 19.44 12.56
C VAL A 80 1.99 18.26 12.95
N ARG A 81 1.98 17.88 14.23
CA ARG A 81 1.15 16.74 14.70
C ARG A 81 -0.35 17.06 14.60
N GLU A 82 -0.77 18.23 15.00
CA GLU A 82 -2.17 18.64 14.91
C GLU A 82 -2.66 18.69 13.45
N ILE A 83 -1.82 19.18 12.52
CA ILE A 83 -2.13 19.14 11.08
C ILE A 83 -2.34 17.70 10.61
N ILE A 84 -1.39 16.82 10.90
CA ILE A 84 -1.47 15.42 10.51
C ILE A 84 -2.72 14.76 11.09
N ASP A 85 -3.03 14.97 12.36
CA ASP A 85 -4.21 14.42 13.02
C ASP A 85 -5.51 14.90 12.35
N ARG A 86 -5.58 16.19 12.00
CA ARG A 86 -6.75 16.78 11.30
C ARG A 86 -6.93 16.16 9.92
N LEU A 87 -5.88 16.07 9.12
CA LEU A 87 -5.93 15.49 7.78
C LEU A 87 -6.36 14.01 7.85
N ILE A 88 -5.71 13.21 8.71
CA ILE A 88 -6.05 11.79 8.88
C ILE A 88 -7.51 11.61 9.32
N SER A 89 -7.98 12.44 10.25
CA SER A 89 -9.37 12.38 10.72
C SER A 89 -10.35 12.60 9.58
N GLN A 90 -10.13 13.64 8.76
CA GLN A 90 -11.00 13.99 7.64
C GLN A 90 -10.96 12.94 6.53
N VAL A 91 -9.76 12.46 6.16
CA VAL A 91 -9.62 11.38 5.17
C VAL A 91 -10.28 10.10 5.66
N THR A 92 -10.11 9.74 6.94
CA THR A 92 -10.74 8.55 7.54
C THR A 92 -12.26 8.65 7.55
N GLU A 93 -12.82 9.83 7.81
CA GLU A 93 -14.26 10.08 7.73
C GLU A 93 -14.77 9.90 6.29
N ASN A 94 -14.09 10.49 5.31
CA ASN A 94 -14.44 10.37 3.90
C ASN A 94 -14.38 8.91 3.42
N VAL A 95 -13.32 8.18 3.78
CA VAL A 95 -13.18 6.74 3.50
C VAL A 95 -14.30 5.93 4.16
N SER A 96 -14.69 6.27 5.39
CA SER A 96 -15.78 5.56 6.11
C SER A 96 -17.12 5.73 5.42
N ASN A 97 -17.35 6.89 4.77
CA ASN A 97 -18.55 7.18 4.02
C ASN A 97 -18.53 6.52 2.63
N ARG A 98 -17.39 6.53 1.95
CA ARG A 98 -17.20 5.93 0.63
C ARG A 98 -15.73 5.59 0.40
N ILE A 99 -15.45 4.31 0.11
CA ILE A 99 -14.10 3.90 -0.30
C ILE A 99 -13.97 3.94 -1.81
N PRO A 100 -13.00 4.70 -2.34
CA PRO A 100 -12.69 4.73 -3.76
C PRO A 100 -11.75 3.57 -4.13
N TRP A 101 -12.30 2.36 -4.27
CA TRP A 101 -11.52 1.17 -4.62
C TRP A 101 -10.85 1.30 -5.97
N ARG A 102 -9.60 0.90 -6.05
CA ARG A 102 -8.89 0.77 -7.31
C ARG A 102 -9.45 -0.40 -8.13
N PRO A 103 -9.59 -0.24 -9.46
CA PRO A 103 -10.16 -1.30 -10.31
C PRO A 103 -9.39 -2.62 -10.20
N GLY A 104 -10.09 -3.72 -9.89
CA GLY A 104 -9.55 -5.07 -9.77
C GLY A 104 -8.93 -5.41 -8.41
N ALA A 105 -8.65 -4.43 -7.54
CA ALA A 105 -7.97 -4.69 -6.27
C ALA A 105 -8.80 -5.59 -5.33
N ARG A 106 -10.10 -5.31 -5.18
CA ARG A 106 -10.97 -6.11 -4.32
C ARG A 106 -11.18 -7.53 -4.84
N GLU A 107 -11.37 -7.64 -6.15
CA GLU A 107 -11.57 -8.91 -6.83
C GLU A 107 -10.35 -9.81 -6.67
N LEU A 108 -9.15 -9.26 -6.87
CA LEU A 108 -7.90 -9.99 -6.72
C LEU A 108 -7.61 -10.37 -5.26
N LEU A 109 -7.87 -9.46 -4.29
CA LEU A 109 -7.78 -9.77 -2.86
C LEU A 109 -8.73 -10.90 -2.46
N ALA A 110 -9.98 -10.89 -2.97
CA ALA A 110 -10.94 -11.94 -2.70
C ALA A 110 -10.49 -13.29 -3.26
N GLU A 111 -10.00 -13.32 -4.50
CA GLU A 111 -9.48 -14.53 -5.13
C GLU A 111 -8.27 -15.11 -4.36
N LEU A 112 -7.30 -14.25 -3.98
CA LEU A 112 -6.14 -14.68 -3.20
C LEU A 112 -6.55 -15.30 -1.87
N ARG A 113 -7.46 -14.65 -1.13
CA ARG A 113 -8.00 -15.16 0.13
C ARG A 113 -8.72 -16.49 -0.04
N GLU A 114 -9.57 -16.64 -1.07
CA GLU A 114 -10.32 -17.87 -1.35
C GLU A 114 -9.40 -19.05 -1.72
N ASN A 115 -8.23 -18.76 -2.28
CA ASN A 115 -7.23 -19.74 -2.65
C ASN A 115 -6.12 -19.93 -1.61
N GLY A 116 -6.28 -19.35 -0.41
CA GLY A 116 -5.36 -19.52 0.71
C GLY A 116 -3.99 -18.85 0.53
N VAL A 117 -3.86 -17.89 -0.41
CA VAL A 117 -2.63 -17.12 -0.59
C VAL A 117 -2.56 -16.03 0.46
N PRO A 118 -1.60 -16.06 1.39
CA PRO A 118 -1.47 -15.05 2.44
C PRO A 118 -1.26 -13.65 1.86
N CYS A 119 -1.99 -12.67 2.37
CA CYS A 119 -1.83 -11.27 2.03
C CYS A 119 -1.43 -10.46 3.26
N VAL A 120 -0.56 -9.47 3.10
CA VAL A 120 -0.17 -8.51 4.14
C VAL A 120 -0.31 -7.11 3.58
N LEU A 121 -0.87 -6.19 4.36
CA LEU A 121 -0.90 -4.77 4.01
C LEU A 121 0.40 -4.10 4.48
N VAL A 122 1.03 -3.31 3.60
CA VAL A 122 2.28 -2.58 3.89
C VAL A 122 2.11 -1.12 3.44
N THR A 123 1.70 -0.26 4.34
CA THR A 123 1.41 1.15 4.05
C THR A 123 2.21 2.10 4.94
N MET A 124 2.46 3.33 4.45
CA MET A 124 3.02 4.41 5.26
C MET A 124 1.94 5.22 5.97
N SER A 125 0.67 4.95 5.69
CA SER A 125 -0.46 5.52 6.41
C SER A 125 -0.51 5.05 7.87
N GLU A 126 -1.11 5.88 8.72
CA GLU A 126 -1.28 5.55 10.14
C GLU A 126 -2.36 4.47 10.35
N PRO A 127 -2.28 3.72 11.49
CA PRO A 127 -3.19 2.60 11.78
C PRO A 127 -4.67 2.96 11.71
N VAL A 128 -5.02 4.21 12.01
CA VAL A 128 -6.43 4.67 12.01
C VAL A 128 -7.04 4.52 10.62
N LEU A 129 -6.36 5.04 9.59
CA LEU A 129 -6.82 4.98 8.20
C LEU A 129 -6.75 3.55 7.65
N ALA A 130 -5.61 2.87 7.87
CA ALA A 130 -5.43 1.48 7.41
C ALA A 130 -6.52 0.55 7.96
N ASN A 131 -6.85 0.65 9.25
CA ASN A 131 -7.91 -0.14 9.86
C ASN A 131 -9.31 0.24 9.36
N ALA A 132 -9.56 1.53 9.06
CA ALA A 132 -10.85 1.96 8.51
C ALA A 132 -11.12 1.30 7.14
N ILE A 133 -10.10 1.20 6.29
CA ILE A 133 -10.17 0.53 4.98
C ILE A 133 -10.30 -0.99 5.16
N CYS A 134 -9.46 -1.61 5.99
CA CYS A 134 -9.46 -3.06 6.20
C CYS A 134 -10.79 -3.58 6.76
N ARG A 135 -11.52 -2.81 7.58
CA ARG A 135 -12.84 -3.19 8.10
C ARG A 135 -13.91 -3.34 7.02
N GLN A 136 -13.70 -2.78 5.83
CA GLN A 136 -14.61 -2.89 4.70
C GLN A 136 -14.30 -4.10 3.80
N LEU A 137 -13.22 -4.81 4.11
CA LEU A 137 -12.86 -6.07 3.47
C LEU A 137 -13.31 -7.25 4.34
N PRO A 138 -13.54 -8.43 3.76
CA PRO A 138 -13.86 -9.63 4.54
C PRO A 138 -12.77 -9.92 5.59
N ALA A 139 -13.17 -10.43 6.75
CA ALA A 139 -12.21 -10.88 7.75
C ALA A 139 -11.24 -11.92 7.18
N GLY A 140 -9.97 -11.83 7.55
CA GLY A 140 -8.92 -12.71 7.04
C GLY A 140 -8.44 -12.35 5.62
N THR A 141 -8.76 -11.15 5.10
CA THR A 141 -8.16 -10.65 3.85
C THR A 141 -6.67 -10.40 4.03
N PHE A 142 -6.24 -9.89 5.17
CA PHE A 142 -4.85 -9.72 5.53
C PHE A 142 -4.51 -10.50 6.80
N GLU A 143 -3.32 -11.15 6.80
CA GLU A 143 -2.78 -11.82 7.99
C GLU A 143 -2.46 -10.81 9.09
N PHE A 144 -1.88 -9.70 8.69
CA PHE A 144 -1.58 -8.53 9.53
C PHE A 144 -1.31 -7.29 8.66
N LEU A 145 -1.13 -6.16 9.34
CA LEU A 145 -0.77 -4.88 8.72
C LEU A 145 0.63 -4.46 9.19
N VAL A 146 1.37 -3.81 8.31
CA VAL A 146 2.55 -3.00 8.61
C VAL A 146 2.21 -1.57 8.23
N THR A 147 2.19 -0.68 9.22
CA THR A 147 1.79 0.73 9.11
C THR A 147 2.98 1.65 9.39
N GLY A 148 2.88 2.91 9.01
CA GLY A 148 3.99 3.85 9.07
C GLY A 148 4.60 4.07 10.46
N ASP A 149 3.81 3.88 11.53
CA ASP A 149 4.27 3.97 12.93
C ASP A 149 5.10 2.76 13.41
N MET A 150 5.13 1.67 12.63
CA MET A 150 5.83 0.44 12.98
C MET A 150 7.29 0.41 12.49
N VAL A 151 7.70 1.38 11.69
CA VAL A 151 9.03 1.45 11.07
C VAL A 151 9.74 2.76 11.41
N GLN A 152 11.06 2.73 11.45
CA GLN A 152 11.85 3.94 11.65
C GLN A 152 12.11 4.68 10.34
N ARG A 153 12.21 3.95 9.25
CA ARG A 153 12.46 4.46 7.90
C ARG A 153 11.39 3.92 6.96
N GLY A 154 10.50 4.81 6.55
CA GLY A 154 9.46 4.50 5.58
C GLY A 154 9.99 4.30 4.15
N LYS A 155 9.11 3.97 3.22
CA LYS A 155 9.40 3.91 1.78
C LYS A 155 10.06 5.24 1.33
N PRO A 156 11.14 5.23 0.55
CA PRO A 156 11.70 4.13 -0.26
C PRO A 156 12.67 3.19 0.47
N HIS A 157 12.86 3.32 1.79
CA HIS A 157 13.70 2.37 2.53
C HIS A 157 13.05 0.98 2.54
N PRO A 158 13.82 -0.14 2.45
CA PRO A 158 13.26 -1.49 2.42
C PRO A 158 12.60 -1.96 3.72
N GLU A 159 12.83 -1.27 4.82
CA GLU A 159 12.40 -1.68 6.17
C GLU A 159 10.91 -2.09 6.28
N PRO A 160 9.92 -1.40 5.66
CA PRO A 160 8.52 -1.81 5.75
C PRO A 160 8.27 -3.19 5.15
N TYR A 161 8.87 -3.48 4.00
CA TYR A 161 8.72 -4.76 3.32
C TYR A 161 9.56 -5.87 3.96
N GLU A 162 10.74 -5.54 4.48
CA GLU A 162 11.56 -6.47 5.27
C GLU A 162 10.83 -6.89 6.54
N LEU A 163 10.24 -5.93 7.28
CA LEU A 163 9.43 -6.21 8.47
C LEU A 163 8.23 -7.10 8.15
N ALA A 164 7.53 -6.82 7.05
CA ALA A 164 6.39 -7.62 6.61
C ALA A 164 6.82 -9.05 6.26
N PHE A 165 7.90 -9.19 5.49
CA PHE A 165 8.45 -10.50 5.11
C PHE A 165 8.91 -11.31 6.33
N ASP A 166 9.67 -10.70 7.25
CA ASP A 166 10.20 -11.38 8.44
C ASP A 166 9.08 -11.86 9.39
N ARG A 167 8.02 -11.06 9.54
CA ARG A 167 6.84 -11.49 10.33
C ARG A 167 6.09 -12.62 9.62
N LEU A 168 5.89 -12.51 8.31
CA LEU A 168 5.17 -13.51 7.52
C LEU A 168 5.91 -14.84 7.48
N ARG A 169 7.24 -14.83 7.48
CA ARG A 169 8.09 -16.04 7.56
C ARG A 169 7.84 -16.87 8.83
N GLY A 170 7.33 -16.23 9.89
CA GLY A 170 6.89 -16.93 11.10
C GLY A 170 5.56 -17.67 10.95
N LEU A 171 4.78 -17.35 9.91
CA LEU A 171 3.44 -17.91 9.64
C LEU A 171 3.47 -18.89 8.45
N VAL A 172 4.32 -18.63 7.45
CA VAL A 172 4.42 -19.40 6.21
C VAL A 172 5.75 -20.16 6.20
N PRO A 173 5.73 -21.51 6.32
CA PRO A 173 6.94 -22.32 6.24
C PRO A 173 7.66 -22.15 4.88
N ASP A 174 9.00 -22.16 4.93
CA ASP A 174 9.87 -22.12 3.74
C ASP A 174 9.60 -20.90 2.81
N LEU A 175 9.12 -19.78 3.39
CA LEU A 175 8.88 -18.54 2.64
C LEU A 175 10.20 -18.00 2.07
N VAL A 176 10.23 -17.76 0.76
CA VAL A 176 11.37 -17.18 0.04
C VAL A 176 10.95 -15.93 -0.74
N LYS A 177 11.83 -14.93 -0.78
CA LYS A 177 11.54 -13.62 -1.38
C LYS A 177 11.14 -13.72 -2.86
N ASP A 178 11.76 -14.61 -3.62
CA ASP A 178 11.48 -14.82 -5.04
C ASP A 178 10.08 -15.38 -5.33
N ARG A 179 9.33 -15.73 -4.29
CA ARG A 179 7.94 -16.24 -4.36
C ARG A 179 6.93 -15.32 -3.65
N VAL A 180 7.36 -14.12 -3.28
CA VAL A 180 6.51 -13.10 -2.67
C VAL A 180 6.42 -11.92 -3.61
N VAL A 181 5.20 -11.57 -4.02
CA VAL A 181 4.94 -10.41 -4.87
C VAL A 181 4.58 -9.21 -3.99
N ALA A 182 5.26 -8.08 -4.20
CA ALA A 182 4.86 -6.79 -3.65
C ALA A 182 4.16 -5.98 -4.75
N ILE A 183 2.97 -5.46 -4.47
CA ILE A 183 2.18 -4.63 -5.41
C ILE A 183 2.21 -3.19 -4.93
N GLU A 184 2.59 -2.28 -5.82
CA GLU A 184 2.86 -0.88 -5.53
C GLU A 184 2.46 0.03 -6.70
N ASP A 185 2.12 1.29 -6.41
CA ASP A 185 1.74 2.27 -7.43
C ASP A 185 2.79 3.39 -7.62
N SER A 186 3.64 3.60 -6.63
CA SER A 186 4.51 4.77 -6.50
C SER A 186 6.00 4.45 -6.61
N LEU A 187 6.82 5.44 -7.05
CA LEU A 187 8.27 5.28 -7.12
C LEU A 187 8.90 4.95 -5.75
N PRO A 188 8.57 5.63 -4.64
CA PRO A 188 9.08 5.24 -3.33
C PRO A 188 8.73 3.80 -2.95
N GLY A 189 7.50 3.38 -3.26
CA GLY A 189 7.01 2.06 -2.94
C GLY A 189 7.70 0.94 -3.72
N VAL A 190 7.76 1.05 -5.07
CA VAL A 190 8.47 0.03 -5.87
C VAL A 190 9.96 -0.03 -5.52
N THR A 191 10.58 1.12 -5.21
CA THR A 191 11.97 1.17 -4.77
C THR A 191 12.16 0.40 -3.45
N SER A 192 11.26 0.60 -2.49
CA SER A 192 11.28 -0.09 -1.20
C SER A 192 11.14 -1.60 -1.36
N ALA A 193 10.15 -2.05 -2.15
CA ALA A 193 9.88 -3.46 -2.40
C ALA A 193 11.05 -4.17 -3.13
N THR A 194 11.59 -3.52 -4.17
CA THR A 194 12.75 -4.02 -4.92
C THR A 194 14.01 -4.09 -4.04
N ALA A 195 14.27 -3.05 -3.24
CA ALA A 195 15.40 -3.04 -2.30
C ALA A 195 15.26 -4.11 -1.19
N ALA A 196 14.04 -4.48 -0.83
CA ALA A 196 13.76 -5.61 0.07
C ALA A 196 13.99 -6.97 -0.60
N GLY A 197 14.24 -7.02 -1.91
CA GLY A 197 14.51 -8.24 -2.68
C GLY A 197 13.26 -9.06 -3.01
N LEU A 198 12.11 -8.44 -3.08
CA LEU A 198 10.83 -9.06 -3.44
C LEU A 198 10.58 -9.01 -4.95
N VAL A 199 9.73 -9.90 -5.46
CA VAL A 199 9.18 -9.76 -6.81
C VAL A 199 8.26 -8.55 -6.81
N THR A 200 8.68 -7.47 -7.46
CA THR A 200 7.96 -6.20 -7.42
C THR A 200 7.08 -6.03 -8.65
N LEU A 201 5.81 -5.69 -8.41
CA LEU A 201 4.83 -5.32 -9.43
C LEU A 201 4.43 -3.86 -9.24
N GLY A 202 4.78 -3.01 -10.21
CA GLY A 202 4.30 -1.64 -10.30
C GLY A 202 2.93 -1.59 -11.01
N VAL A 203 1.98 -0.86 -10.43
CA VAL A 203 0.66 -0.56 -11.03
C VAL A 203 0.43 0.95 -10.90
N PRO A 204 1.08 1.78 -11.76
CA PRO A 204 1.09 3.22 -11.60
C PRO A 204 -0.31 3.82 -11.46
N HIS A 205 -0.46 4.80 -10.57
CA HIS A 205 -1.72 5.51 -10.41
C HIS A 205 -1.59 7.00 -10.68
N PHE A 206 -1.14 7.76 -9.69
CA PHE A 206 -1.14 9.22 -9.78
C PHE A 206 0.01 9.74 -10.65
N LEU A 207 1.19 9.17 -10.50
CA LEU A 207 2.38 9.50 -11.28
C LEU A 207 2.87 8.29 -12.06
N PRO A 208 3.40 8.48 -13.28
CA PRO A 208 4.02 7.40 -14.02
C PRO A 208 5.29 6.92 -13.29
N LEU A 209 5.54 5.63 -13.34
CA LEU A 209 6.80 5.08 -12.86
C LEU A 209 7.88 5.23 -13.95
N PRO A 210 9.10 5.61 -13.59
CA PRO A 210 10.21 5.65 -14.56
C PRO A 210 10.51 4.23 -15.04
N PRO A 211 10.94 4.04 -16.30
CA PRO A 211 11.33 2.73 -16.81
C PRO A 211 12.40 2.07 -15.93
N ALA A 212 12.21 0.80 -15.59
CA ALA A 212 13.18 0.01 -14.83
C ALA A 212 13.15 -1.46 -15.28
N GLY A 213 14.29 -2.16 -15.09
CA GLY A 213 14.43 -3.56 -15.48
C GLY A 213 14.33 -4.55 -14.30
N ASP A 214 14.05 -4.07 -13.11
CA ASP A 214 14.06 -4.82 -11.85
C ASP A 214 12.67 -5.08 -11.26
N ARG A 215 11.62 -4.72 -12.00
CA ARG A 215 10.23 -4.95 -11.62
C ARG A 215 9.35 -5.27 -12.81
N HIS A 216 8.20 -5.89 -12.54
CA HIS A 216 7.10 -6.01 -13.48
C HIS A 216 6.22 -4.77 -13.42
N GLU A 217 5.50 -4.48 -14.51
CA GLU A 217 4.51 -3.41 -14.55
C GLU A 217 3.21 -3.88 -15.20
N TRP A 218 2.08 -3.51 -14.59
CA TRP A 218 0.75 -3.61 -15.18
C TRP A 218 0.08 -2.24 -15.21
N GLU A 219 -0.68 -1.99 -16.23
CA GLU A 219 -1.45 -0.75 -16.34
C GLU A 219 -2.58 -0.70 -15.28
N THR A 220 -3.16 -1.86 -14.93
CA THR A 220 -4.27 -1.98 -14.00
C THR A 220 -4.34 -3.38 -13.41
N LEU A 221 -4.97 -3.50 -12.22
CA LEU A 221 -5.35 -4.80 -11.64
C LEU A 221 -6.71 -5.32 -12.18
N ALA A 222 -7.45 -4.50 -12.94
CA ALA A 222 -8.73 -4.91 -13.49
C ALA A 222 -8.59 -6.13 -14.42
N GLY A 223 -9.34 -7.20 -14.12
CA GLY A 223 -9.29 -8.46 -14.86
C GLY A 223 -8.05 -9.33 -14.61
N ARG A 224 -7.19 -8.94 -13.67
CA ARG A 224 -6.05 -9.76 -13.24
C ARG A 224 -6.47 -10.80 -12.21
N SER A 225 -5.77 -11.92 -12.21
CA SER A 225 -6.04 -13.09 -11.37
C SER A 225 -4.84 -13.47 -10.51
N ALA A 226 -5.06 -14.32 -9.51
CA ALA A 226 -3.99 -14.92 -8.73
C ALA A 226 -3.01 -15.73 -9.60
N ALA A 227 -3.48 -16.32 -10.71
CA ALA A 227 -2.63 -17.02 -11.67
C ALA A 227 -1.69 -16.07 -12.42
N ASP A 228 -2.16 -14.84 -12.74
CA ASP A 228 -1.30 -13.82 -13.33
C ASP A 228 -0.17 -13.43 -12.37
N LEU A 229 -0.47 -13.25 -11.06
CA LEU A 229 0.55 -13.00 -10.05
C LEU A 229 1.52 -14.17 -9.89
N ALA A 230 1.02 -15.41 -9.88
CA ALA A 230 1.86 -16.60 -9.80
C ALA A 230 2.83 -16.71 -11.00
N SER A 231 2.45 -16.20 -12.16
CA SER A 231 3.33 -16.15 -13.34
C SER A 231 4.52 -15.21 -13.18
N LEU A 232 4.38 -14.14 -12.37
CA LEU A 232 5.45 -13.16 -12.14
C LEU A 232 6.64 -13.76 -11.39
N VAL A 233 6.39 -14.67 -10.44
CA VAL A 233 7.47 -15.32 -9.65
C VAL A 233 8.28 -16.33 -10.46
N THR A 234 7.83 -16.68 -11.65
CA THR A 234 8.54 -17.61 -12.57
C THR A 234 9.10 -16.90 -13.80
N SER A 235 8.82 -15.63 -13.95
CA SER A 235 9.24 -14.80 -15.10
C SER A 235 10.29 -13.75 -14.69
N THR A 236 11.10 -13.35 -15.66
CA THR A 236 12.04 -12.23 -15.47
C THR A 236 11.35 -10.92 -15.86
N PRO A 237 11.50 -9.82 -15.10
CA PRO A 237 10.97 -8.53 -15.49
C PRO A 237 11.45 -8.09 -16.87
N ALA A 238 10.58 -7.44 -17.64
CA ALA A 238 10.94 -6.92 -18.94
C ALA A 238 12.01 -5.83 -18.80
N GLY A 239 13.21 -6.08 -19.30
CA GLY A 239 14.36 -5.15 -19.23
C GLY A 239 15.44 -5.53 -18.23
N ALA A 240 15.29 -6.60 -17.46
CA ALA A 240 16.37 -7.12 -16.64
C ALA A 240 17.51 -7.64 -17.55
N THR A 241 18.64 -6.96 -17.54
CA THR A 241 19.90 -7.48 -18.10
C THR A 241 20.50 -8.48 -17.10
N ARG A 242 20.75 -9.69 -17.55
CA ARG A 242 21.50 -10.70 -16.78
C ARG A 242 22.94 -10.30 -16.66
#